data_07aa373b98d48d42b1def15a5b14a5fd
#
_entry.id   07aa373b98d48d42b1def15a5b14a5fd
#
_cell.length_a   1.000
_cell.length_b   1.000
_cell.length_c   1.000
_cell.angle_alpha   90.00
_cell.angle_beta   90.00
_cell.angle_gamma   90.00
#
_symmetry.space_group_name_H-M   'P 1'
#
loop_
_entity.id
_entity.type
_entity.pdbx_description
1 polymer ?
#
loop_
_entity_poly.entity_id
_entity_poly.type
_entity_poly.pdbx_seq_one_letter_code
_entity_poly.pdbx_strand_id
1 'polypeptide(L)'
;MTRLLVGALAAALNIPIAASTPAPAASVVGPPWISIEYPVNPYDAATRDAFLVVHAFHHGSPMAFPVSGTAEGIVNGQRRTINLEFQKASRTGEFALRKQWPDQGTWTLVLKVAQGEDGVSAVVDLGSDGQVARINVPTRQERGWVVPAKVVMADVEAGLRARAK
;
A
#
# COMPACT_ATOMS: atom_id res chain seq x y z
N MET A 1 35.37 -78.40 -16.32
CA MET A 1 35.16 -77.34 -15.32
C MET A 1 34.63 -76.08 -16.05
N THR A 2 33.31 -75.93 -16.10
CA THR A 2 32.62 -74.90 -16.91
C THR A 2 32.03 -73.90 -15.87
N ARG A 3 32.51 -72.63 -15.88
CA ARG A 3 32.00 -71.57 -15.02
C ARG A 3 30.93 -70.77 -15.79
N LEU A 4 29.68 -70.82 -15.31
CA LEU A 4 28.60 -69.97 -15.76
C LEU A 4 28.76 -68.58 -15.11
N LEU A 5 28.78 -67.53 -15.92
CA LEU A 5 28.66 -66.13 -15.53
C LEU A 5 27.17 -65.74 -15.59
N VAL A 6 26.59 -65.41 -14.45
CA VAL A 6 25.23 -64.84 -14.37
C VAL A 6 25.36 -63.30 -14.42
N GLY A 7 24.91 -62.70 -15.51
CA GLY A 7 24.83 -61.25 -15.67
C GLY A 7 23.52 -60.72 -15.07
N ALA A 8 23.61 -59.85 -14.05
CA ALA A 8 22.47 -59.14 -13.49
C ALA A 8 22.17 -57.87 -14.32
N LEU A 9 20.99 -57.84 -14.93
CA LEU A 9 20.48 -56.66 -15.67
C LEU A 9 19.75 -55.74 -14.68
N ALA A 10 20.36 -54.56 -14.37
CA ALA A 10 19.71 -53.55 -13.57
C ALA A 10 18.86 -52.63 -14.49
N ALA A 11 17.56 -52.72 -14.38
CA ALA A 11 16.62 -51.81 -15.03
C ALA A 11 16.47 -50.51 -14.18
N ALA A 12 16.98 -49.41 -14.72
CA ALA A 12 16.77 -48.10 -14.12
C ALA A 12 15.36 -47.57 -14.48
N LEU A 13 14.47 -47.46 -13.49
CA LEU A 13 13.18 -46.80 -13.62
C LEU A 13 13.41 -45.25 -13.65
N ASN A 14 13.25 -44.65 -14.82
CA ASN A 14 13.16 -43.21 -14.94
C ASN A 14 11.71 -42.78 -14.60
N ILE A 15 11.50 -42.21 -13.41
CA ILE A 15 10.22 -41.58 -13.03
C ILE A 15 10.28 -40.13 -13.51
N PRO A 16 9.43 -39.66 -14.44
CA PRO A 16 9.39 -38.27 -14.83
C PRO A 16 8.82 -37.45 -13.63
N ILE A 17 9.62 -36.55 -13.06
CA ILE A 17 9.15 -35.54 -12.12
C ILE A 17 8.33 -34.54 -12.95
N ALA A 18 7.01 -34.59 -12.85
CA ALA A 18 6.13 -33.60 -13.42
C ALA A 18 6.39 -32.29 -12.67
N ALA A 19 7.00 -31.32 -13.35
CA ALA A 19 7.11 -29.95 -12.85
C ALA A 19 5.70 -29.37 -12.74
N SER A 20 5.22 -29.15 -11.50
CA SER A 20 3.97 -28.44 -11.23
C SER A 20 4.13 -27.01 -11.72
N THR A 21 3.50 -26.64 -12.83
CA THR A 21 3.35 -25.25 -13.23
C THR A 21 2.54 -24.54 -12.13
N PRO A 22 3.04 -23.43 -11.56
CA PRO A 22 2.25 -22.67 -10.61
C PRO A 22 0.96 -22.22 -11.29
N ALA A 23 -0.18 -22.50 -10.66
CA ALA A 23 -1.47 -22.01 -11.15
C ALA A 23 -1.40 -20.46 -11.26
N PRO A 24 -1.94 -19.88 -12.35
CA PRO A 24 -2.02 -18.44 -12.46
C PRO A 24 -2.76 -17.91 -11.24
N ALA A 25 -2.14 -16.95 -10.55
CA ALA A 25 -2.78 -16.27 -9.42
C ALA A 25 -4.13 -15.74 -9.89
N ALA A 26 -5.20 -16.18 -9.22
CA ALA A 26 -6.55 -15.72 -9.55
C ALA A 26 -6.52 -14.19 -9.60
N SER A 27 -6.92 -13.61 -10.73
CA SER A 27 -7.02 -12.17 -10.87
C SER A 27 -8.06 -11.68 -9.87
N VAL A 28 -7.61 -10.91 -8.89
CA VAL A 28 -8.46 -10.33 -7.86
C VAL A 28 -9.30 -9.25 -8.54
N VAL A 29 -10.59 -9.51 -8.75
CA VAL A 29 -11.52 -8.62 -9.47
C VAL A 29 -11.97 -7.51 -8.53
N GLY A 30 -11.87 -6.24 -8.99
CA GLY A 30 -12.27 -5.04 -8.27
C GLY A 30 -11.10 -4.23 -7.75
N PRO A 31 -11.31 -2.94 -7.44
CA PRO A 31 -10.25 -2.07 -6.93
C PRO A 31 -9.91 -2.41 -5.47
N PRO A 32 -8.66 -2.14 -5.05
CA PRO A 32 -8.29 -2.21 -3.65
C PRO A 32 -9.01 -1.11 -2.86
N TRP A 33 -9.03 -1.24 -1.53
CA TRP A 33 -9.50 -0.21 -0.61
C TRP A 33 -8.39 0.23 0.32
N ILE A 34 -8.49 1.47 0.79
CA ILE A 34 -7.57 2.09 1.73
C ILE A 34 -8.36 2.60 2.93
N SER A 35 -7.81 2.39 4.13
CA SER A 35 -8.27 3.03 5.36
C SER A 35 -7.08 3.67 6.07
N ILE A 36 -7.31 4.78 6.73
CA ILE A 36 -6.29 5.51 7.49
C ILE A 36 -6.69 5.48 8.96
N GLU A 37 -5.84 4.91 9.79
CA GLU A 37 -5.97 4.96 11.25
C GLU A 37 -5.27 6.21 11.78
N TYR A 38 -6.06 7.09 12.37
CA TYR A 38 -5.59 8.27 13.07
C TYR A 38 -6.64 8.72 14.09
N PRO A 39 -6.29 9.00 15.36
CA PRO A 39 -4.97 8.72 15.96
C PRO A 39 -4.65 7.23 15.99
N VAL A 40 -3.37 6.88 16.03
CA VAL A 40 -2.94 5.48 16.13
C VAL A 40 -3.23 4.89 17.50
N ASN A 41 -3.44 3.59 17.56
CA ASN A 41 -3.65 2.88 18.83
C ASN A 41 -2.36 2.92 19.69
N PRO A 42 -2.36 3.60 20.85
CA PRO A 42 -1.16 3.71 21.69
C PRO A 42 -0.75 2.38 22.36
N TYR A 43 -1.65 1.41 22.37
CA TYR A 43 -1.40 0.09 22.97
C TYR A 43 -0.85 -0.92 21.96
N ASP A 44 -0.85 -0.62 20.67
CA ASP A 44 -0.23 -1.48 19.66
C ASP A 44 1.27 -1.17 19.55
N ALA A 45 2.10 -2.06 20.09
CA ALA A 45 3.55 -1.88 20.12
C ALA A 45 4.18 -1.78 18.72
N ALA A 46 3.53 -2.30 17.67
CA ALA A 46 4.05 -2.26 16.30
C ALA A 46 3.81 -0.91 15.62
N THR A 47 2.76 -0.16 16.04
CA THR A 47 2.32 1.04 15.34
C THR A 47 2.23 2.29 16.21
N ARG A 48 2.34 2.18 17.55
CA ARG A 48 2.15 3.29 18.51
C ARG A 48 3.03 4.53 18.24
N ASP A 49 4.21 4.34 17.63
CA ASP A 49 5.14 5.44 17.31
C ASP A 49 4.94 5.98 15.88
N ALA A 50 3.93 5.50 15.16
CA ALA A 50 3.57 6.00 13.85
C ALA A 50 2.81 7.32 13.95
N PHE A 51 2.93 8.17 12.93
CA PHE A 51 2.07 9.33 12.77
C PHE A 51 0.64 8.91 12.36
N LEU A 52 0.54 7.95 11.46
CA LEU A 52 -0.70 7.27 11.06
C LEU A 52 -0.40 5.84 10.56
N VAL A 53 -1.44 5.02 10.44
CA VAL A 53 -1.33 3.70 9.83
C VAL A 53 -2.22 3.62 8.60
N VAL A 54 -1.65 3.11 7.51
CA VAL A 54 -2.39 2.80 6.28
C VAL A 54 -2.78 1.34 6.31
N HIS A 55 -4.07 1.06 6.11
CA HIS A 55 -4.60 -0.29 5.97
C HIS A 55 -5.02 -0.54 4.52
N ALA A 56 -4.51 -1.62 3.93
CA ALA A 56 -4.82 -2.06 2.60
C ALA A 56 -5.78 -3.25 2.62
N PHE A 57 -6.88 -3.16 1.88
CA PHE A 57 -7.93 -4.19 1.85
C PHE A 57 -8.33 -4.56 0.43
N HIS A 58 -8.92 -5.75 0.32
CA HIS A 58 -9.70 -6.15 -0.83
C HIS A 58 -10.90 -6.99 -0.37
N HIS A 59 -12.11 -6.60 -0.77
CA HIS A 59 -13.36 -7.24 -0.31
C HIS A 59 -13.45 -7.42 1.21
N GLY A 60 -13.00 -6.41 1.97
CA GLY A 60 -13.01 -6.44 3.44
C GLY A 60 -11.89 -7.26 4.09
N SER A 61 -11.06 -7.96 3.32
CA SER A 61 -9.91 -8.72 3.83
C SER A 61 -8.62 -7.91 3.74
N PRO A 62 -7.77 -7.90 4.80
CA PRO A 62 -6.46 -7.27 4.76
C PRO A 62 -5.56 -7.89 3.69
N MET A 63 -4.88 -7.07 2.90
CA MET A 63 -4.04 -7.51 1.79
C MET A 63 -2.66 -6.84 1.84
N ALA A 64 -1.61 -7.62 1.55
CA ALA A 64 -0.24 -7.11 1.50
C ALA A 64 0.06 -6.35 0.19
N PHE A 65 -0.85 -5.48 -0.23
CA PHE A 65 -0.64 -4.62 -1.40
C PHE A 65 0.45 -3.58 -1.14
N PRO A 66 1.22 -3.18 -2.17
CA PRO A 66 2.20 -2.11 -2.03
C PRO A 66 1.54 -0.79 -1.62
N VAL A 67 2.14 -0.13 -0.63
CA VAL A 67 1.77 1.21 -0.18
C VAL A 67 2.89 2.17 -0.54
N SER A 68 2.53 3.32 -1.09
CA SER A 68 3.42 4.42 -1.42
C SER A 68 2.73 5.75 -1.14
N GLY A 69 3.46 6.84 -1.18
CA GLY A 69 2.87 8.16 -1.01
C GLY A 69 3.89 9.28 -1.08
N THR A 70 3.36 10.50 -1.10
CA THR A 70 4.14 11.72 -1.04
C THR A 70 3.57 12.67 0.01
N ALA A 71 4.44 13.47 0.63
CA ALA A 71 4.05 14.67 1.34
C ALA A 71 4.24 15.86 0.40
N GLU A 72 3.14 16.52 0.10
CA GLU A 72 3.07 17.68 -0.77
C GLU A 72 2.95 18.94 0.08
N GLY A 73 3.86 19.89 -0.07
CA GLY A 73 3.91 21.01 0.84
C GLY A 73 4.22 22.38 0.21
N ILE A 74 3.89 23.45 0.94
CA ILE A 74 4.36 24.80 0.69
C ILE A 74 5.12 25.27 1.93
N VAL A 75 6.42 25.48 1.78
CA VAL A 75 7.34 25.93 2.86
C VAL A 75 7.98 27.22 2.41
N ASN A 76 7.80 28.30 3.18
CA ASN A 76 8.29 29.63 2.83
C ASN A 76 7.88 30.08 1.41
N GLY A 77 6.65 29.78 1.03
CA GLY A 77 6.11 30.09 -0.31
C GLY A 77 6.62 29.17 -1.44
N GLN A 78 7.50 28.23 -1.17
CA GLN A 78 8.05 27.32 -2.16
C GLN A 78 7.39 25.94 -2.09
N ARG A 79 7.13 25.36 -3.27
CA ARG A 79 6.59 24.02 -3.40
C ARG A 79 7.65 22.96 -3.02
N ARG A 80 7.24 21.98 -2.23
CA ARG A 80 8.06 20.84 -1.80
C ARG A 80 7.28 19.54 -1.99
N THR A 81 8.00 18.49 -2.42
CA THR A 81 7.49 17.13 -2.47
C THR A 81 8.49 16.20 -1.81
N ILE A 82 8.03 15.33 -0.93
CA ILE A 82 8.84 14.33 -0.22
C ILE A 82 8.21 12.97 -0.49
N ASN A 83 8.99 12.02 -0.99
CA ASN A 83 8.56 10.63 -1.07
C ASN A 83 8.52 10.04 0.33
N LEU A 84 7.41 9.34 0.65
CA LEU A 84 7.19 8.76 1.97
C LEU A 84 7.62 7.31 2.01
N GLU A 85 8.30 6.94 3.09
CA GLU A 85 8.67 5.56 3.40
C GLU A 85 7.72 4.97 4.43
N PHE A 86 7.25 3.75 4.15
CA PHE A 86 6.31 3.02 5.00
C PHE A 86 6.99 1.80 5.60
N GLN A 87 6.74 1.53 6.87
CA GLN A 87 7.16 0.33 7.56
C GLN A 87 6.00 -0.65 7.63
N LYS A 88 6.20 -1.88 7.14
CA LYS A 88 5.20 -2.95 7.33
C LYS A 88 5.07 -3.24 8.82
N ALA A 89 3.84 -3.24 9.31
CA ALA A 89 3.52 -3.68 10.67
C ALA A 89 3.44 -5.21 10.75
N SER A 90 3.15 -5.74 11.94
CA SER A 90 3.08 -7.19 12.18
C SER A 90 1.87 -7.85 11.51
N ARG A 91 0.77 -7.10 11.32
CA ARG A 91 -0.44 -7.60 10.67
C ARG A 91 -0.41 -7.37 9.17
N THR A 92 -0.98 -8.31 8.41
CA THR A 92 -1.11 -8.19 6.96
C THR A 92 -1.90 -6.94 6.60
N GLY A 93 -1.43 -6.20 5.58
CA GLY A 93 -2.12 -5.01 5.07
C GLY A 93 -1.92 -3.75 5.90
N GLU A 94 -1.09 -3.78 6.95
CA GLU A 94 -0.81 -2.62 7.80
C GLU A 94 0.57 -2.03 7.51
N PHE A 95 0.60 -0.70 7.35
CA PHE A 95 1.81 0.05 7.03
C PHE A 95 1.87 1.32 7.88
N ALA A 96 2.85 1.36 8.76
CA ALA A 96 3.08 2.50 9.64
C ALA A 96 3.83 3.61 8.91
N LEU A 97 3.33 4.83 8.98
CA LEU A 97 3.99 6.02 8.49
C LEU A 97 4.47 6.85 9.67
N ARG A 98 5.77 7.04 9.79
CA ARG A 98 6.36 8.02 10.71
C ARG A 98 6.44 9.36 10.02
N LYS A 99 6.49 10.45 10.81
CA LYS A 99 6.64 11.81 10.26
C LYS A 99 7.99 11.95 9.54
N GLN A 100 7.97 12.45 8.30
CA GLN A 100 9.15 12.61 7.44
C GLN A 100 9.22 14.00 6.81
N TRP A 101 8.27 14.88 7.10
CA TRP A 101 8.21 16.27 6.63
C TRP A 101 8.52 17.22 7.78
N PRO A 102 9.03 18.44 7.47
CA PRO A 102 9.32 19.47 8.48
C PRO A 102 8.07 19.93 9.22
N ASP A 103 8.26 20.48 10.41
CA ASP A 103 7.19 21.14 11.18
C ASP A 103 6.69 22.42 10.49
N GLN A 104 7.58 23.08 9.75
CA GLN A 104 7.25 24.31 9.03
C GLN A 104 6.51 24.00 7.72
N GLY A 105 5.57 24.89 7.37
CA GLY A 105 4.84 24.85 6.11
C GLY A 105 3.46 24.23 6.24
N THR A 106 2.76 24.22 5.11
CA THR A 106 1.45 23.59 4.94
C THR A 106 1.61 22.30 4.18
N TRP A 107 1.10 21.19 4.71
CA TRP A 107 1.32 19.87 4.13
C TRP A 107 0.02 19.13 3.86
N THR A 108 0.04 18.33 2.79
CA THR A 108 -0.96 17.32 2.45
C THR A 108 -0.23 16.02 2.13
N LEU A 109 -0.67 14.90 2.69
CA LEU A 109 -0.16 13.57 2.33
C LEU A 109 -1.07 12.97 1.25
N VAL A 110 -0.47 12.46 0.20
CA VAL A 110 -1.16 11.68 -0.84
C VAL A 110 -0.66 10.25 -0.69
N LEU A 111 -1.54 9.36 -0.23
CA LEU A 111 -1.24 7.98 0.12
C LEU A 111 -1.91 7.06 -0.90
N LYS A 112 -1.22 6.03 -1.35
CA LYS A 112 -1.71 5.11 -2.39
C LYS A 112 -1.50 3.65 -1.98
N VAL A 113 -2.55 2.85 -2.15
CA VAL A 113 -2.50 1.39 -2.18
C VAL A 113 -2.62 0.94 -3.63
N ALA A 114 -1.68 0.13 -4.12
CA ALA A 114 -1.64 -0.32 -5.51
C ALA A 114 -1.96 -1.81 -5.63
N GLN A 115 -2.73 -2.18 -6.67
CA GLN A 115 -3.01 -3.55 -7.08
C GLN A 115 -2.78 -3.64 -8.58
N GLY A 116 -1.58 -4.07 -8.99
CA GLY A 116 -1.17 -3.98 -10.38
C GLY A 116 -1.20 -2.54 -10.89
N GLU A 117 -1.92 -2.29 -11.98
CA GLU A 117 -2.12 -0.94 -12.55
C GLU A 117 -3.23 -0.16 -11.84
N ASP A 118 -4.11 -0.84 -11.12
CA ASP A 118 -5.17 -0.24 -10.33
C ASP A 118 -4.63 0.28 -8.99
N GLY A 119 -5.39 1.18 -8.38
CA GLY A 119 -5.03 1.71 -7.08
C GLY A 119 -6.11 2.60 -6.52
N VAL A 120 -6.04 2.76 -5.21
CA VAL A 120 -6.85 3.71 -4.45
C VAL A 120 -5.93 4.67 -3.72
N SER A 121 -6.37 5.90 -3.54
CA SER A 121 -5.60 6.90 -2.82
C SER A 121 -6.42 7.54 -1.71
N ALA A 122 -5.73 7.95 -0.65
CA ALA A 122 -6.25 8.83 0.37
C ALA A 122 -5.46 10.15 0.36
N VAL A 123 -6.17 11.24 0.59
CA VAL A 123 -5.60 12.58 0.77
C VAL A 123 -5.77 12.96 2.24
N VAL A 124 -4.67 13.26 2.92
CA VAL A 124 -4.64 13.64 4.33
C VAL A 124 -4.12 15.05 4.45
N ASP A 125 -4.99 15.98 4.76
CA ASP A 125 -4.62 17.38 5.00
C ASP A 125 -4.16 17.56 6.45
N LEU A 126 -3.02 18.21 6.64
CA LEU A 126 -2.50 18.56 7.97
C LEU A 126 -2.91 19.97 8.36
N GLY A 127 -3.25 20.14 9.62
CA GLY A 127 -3.50 21.44 10.24
C GLY A 127 -2.20 22.23 10.49
N SER A 128 -2.34 23.47 10.92
CA SER A 128 -1.21 24.32 11.31
C SER A 128 -0.47 23.81 12.54
N ASP A 129 -1.11 22.95 13.32
CA ASP A 129 -0.53 22.23 14.47
C ASP A 129 0.23 20.96 14.06
N GLY A 130 0.27 20.66 12.75
CA GLY A 130 0.90 19.46 12.21
C GLY A 130 0.12 18.17 12.40
N GLN A 131 -1.09 18.23 12.99
CA GLN A 131 -1.98 17.09 13.18
C GLN A 131 -2.86 16.87 11.94
N VAL A 132 -3.51 15.70 11.84
CA VAL A 132 -4.46 15.43 10.77
C VAL A 132 -5.71 16.27 10.97
N ALA A 133 -5.98 17.15 10.00
CA ALA A 133 -7.17 17.99 9.97
C ALA A 133 -8.31 17.34 9.18
N ARG A 134 -7.98 16.61 8.11
CA ARG A 134 -8.96 15.96 7.24
C ARG A 134 -8.36 14.73 6.55
N ILE A 135 -9.17 13.69 6.43
CA ILE A 135 -8.88 12.52 5.60
C ILE A 135 -9.98 12.43 4.54
N ASN A 136 -9.59 12.28 3.29
CA ASN A 136 -10.49 12.10 2.17
C ASN A 136 -10.02 10.95 1.27
N VAL A 137 -10.89 9.99 1.01
CA VAL A 137 -10.69 8.96 -0.01
C VAL A 137 -11.58 9.33 -1.20
N PRO A 138 -11.02 9.83 -2.31
CA PRO A 138 -11.80 10.19 -3.48
C PRO A 138 -12.58 8.99 -4.00
N THR A 139 -13.86 9.20 -4.32
CA THR A 139 -14.74 8.18 -4.87
C THR A 139 -15.46 8.72 -6.11
N ARG A 140 -15.95 7.79 -6.95
CA ARG A 140 -16.84 8.08 -8.08
C ARG A 140 -17.96 7.07 -8.15
N GLN A 141 -19.04 7.44 -8.81
CA GLN A 141 -20.11 6.52 -9.15
C GLN A 141 -19.75 5.76 -10.43
N GLU A 142 -19.85 4.45 -10.39
CA GLU A 142 -19.64 3.60 -11.55
C GLU A 142 -20.68 2.46 -11.53
N ARG A 143 -21.56 2.42 -12.54
CA ARG A 143 -22.62 1.41 -12.69
C ARG A 143 -23.48 1.22 -11.43
N GLY A 144 -23.75 2.33 -10.72
CA GLY A 144 -24.56 2.31 -9.48
C GLY A 144 -23.77 1.99 -8.20
N TRP A 145 -22.45 1.76 -8.31
CA TRP A 145 -21.58 1.51 -7.17
C TRP A 145 -20.69 2.72 -6.88
N VAL A 146 -20.38 2.92 -5.60
CA VAL A 146 -19.34 3.88 -5.18
C VAL A 146 -18.00 3.15 -5.24
N VAL A 147 -17.09 3.61 -6.11
CA VAL A 147 -15.76 3.04 -6.28
C VAL A 147 -14.69 4.10 -6.03
N PRO A 148 -13.47 3.71 -5.64
CA PRO A 148 -12.36 4.65 -5.49
C PRO A 148 -12.08 5.41 -6.79
N ALA A 149 -11.74 6.69 -6.66
CA ALA A 149 -11.30 7.55 -7.75
C ALA A 149 -9.81 7.89 -7.60
N LYS A 150 -9.17 8.20 -8.73
CA LYS A 150 -7.80 8.72 -8.70
C LYS A 150 -7.78 10.13 -8.10
N VAL A 151 -6.73 10.43 -7.35
CA VAL A 151 -6.49 11.80 -6.85
C VAL A 151 -6.14 12.69 -8.03
N VAL A 152 -6.79 13.84 -8.09
CA VAL A 152 -6.46 14.92 -9.04
C VAL A 152 -5.46 15.85 -8.36
N MET A 153 -4.21 15.86 -8.83
CA MET A 153 -3.15 16.66 -8.20
C MET A 153 -3.44 18.17 -8.22
N ALA A 154 -4.20 18.66 -9.21
CA ALA A 154 -4.65 20.05 -9.24
C ALA A 154 -5.52 20.41 -8.02
N ASP A 155 -6.36 19.49 -7.54
CA ASP A 155 -7.19 19.69 -6.35
C ASP A 155 -6.33 19.72 -5.08
N VAL A 156 -5.30 18.86 -4.98
CA VAL A 156 -4.31 18.88 -3.90
C VAL A 156 -3.59 20.23 -3.86
N GLU A 157 -3.13 20.73 -5.02
CA GLU A 157 -2.48 22.04 -5.14
C GLU A 157 -3.40 23.21 -4.73
N ALA A 158 -4.65 23.19 -5.17
CA ALA A 158 -5.64 24.19 -4.81
C ALA A 158 -5.89 24.20 -3.30
N GLY A 159 -6.04 23.03 -2.68
CA GLY A 159 -6.22 22.85 -1.25
C GLY A 159 -5.01 23.32 -0.44
N LEU A 160 -3.79 23.02 -0.89
CA LEU A 160 -2.55 23.50 -0.26
C LEU A 160 -2.47 25.02 -0.28
N ARG A 161 -2.69 25.65 -1.45
CA ARG A 161 -2.64 27.11 -1.59
C ARG A 161 -3.71 27.81 -0.77
N ALA A 162 -4.88 27.22 -0.62
CA ALA A 162 -5.96 27.80 0.20
C ALA A 162 -5.60 27.81 1.68
N ARG A 163 -4.83 26.81 2.17
CA ARG A 163 -4.41 26.69 3.58
C ARG A 163 -3.08 27.40 3.90
N ALA A 164 -2.26 27.65 2.90
CA ALA A 164 -0.96 28.34 3.06
C ALA A 164 -1.06 29.87 3.14
N LYS A 165 -2.29 30.43 3.11
CA LYS A 165 -2.58 31.86 3.29
C LYS A 165 -2.71 32.17 4.76
#